data_988eaae31318fc041568e1170203c8b9
#
_entry.id   988eaae31318fc041568e1170203c8b9
#
_cell.length_a   1.000
_cell.length_b   1.000
_cell.length_c   1.000
_cell.angle_alpha   90.00
_cell.angle_beta   90.00
_cell.angle_gamma   90.00
#
_symmetry.space_group_name_H-M   'P 1'
#
loop_
_entity.id
_entity.type
_entity.pdbx_description
1 polymer ?
#
loop_
_entity_poly.entity_id
_entity_poly.type
_entity_poly.pdbx_seq_one_letter_code
_entity_poly.pdbx_strand_id
1 'polypeptide(L)'
;MFDQNHFGSGDIPFKTADYTTVTTTNGKPFFHIPFQLGAYGIFHSVPDSAGSKVDLDGCTLAKIFSRQIKFWDHADIKKLNPTLSIPANTPIKVATRTSGSSSTSLTTQYLNLMAGASSTDCANAWTLGSGSTIDWPADVDKVEGSSGMSGFLAKNEWSIGYVDAGHGHE
;
A
#
# COMPACT_ATOMS: atom_id res chain seq x y z
N MET A 1 -18.82 -26.48 3.33
CA MET A 1 -20.10 -26.93 2.75
C MET A 1 -20.51 -25.93 1.66
N PHE A 2 -20.08 -26.20 0.41
CA PHE A 2 -20.30 -25.30 -0.73
C PHE A 2 -20.85 -26.07 -1.93
N ASP A 3 -21.80 -26.98 -1.67
CA ASP A 3 -22.37 -27.87 -2.70
C ASP A 3 -23.18 -27.12 -3.77
N GLN A 4 -23.37 -25.81 -3.63
CA GLN A 4 -24.14 -24.99 -4.54
C GLN A 4 -23.35 -23.92 -5.28
N ASN A 5 -22.09 -23.66 -4.90
CA ASN A 5 -21.26 -22.66 -5.55
C ASN A 5 -20.19 -23.33 -6.42
N HIS A 6 -20.26 -23.11 -7.72
CA HIS A 6 -19.34 -23.65 -8.70
C HIS A 6 -18.12 -22.77 -8.96
N PHE A 7 -18.17 -21.51 -8.54
CA PHE A 7 -17.07 -20.56 -8.68
C PHE A 7 -17.08 -19.52 -7.55
N GLY A 8 -15.95 -18.91 -7.32
CA GLY A 8 -15.77 -17.74 -6.47
C GLY A 8 -14.90 -16.70 -7.18
N SER A 9 -15.00 -15.44 -6.78
CA SER A 9 -14.11 -14.38 -7.27
C SER A 9 -13.30 -13.78 -6.13
N GLY A 10 -12.12 -13.29 -6.44
CA GLY A 10 -11.24 -12.61 -5.50
C GLY A 10 -10.24 -11.73 -6.25
N ASP A 11 -9.72 -10.72 -5.55
CA ASP A 11 -8.82 -9.72 -6.14
C ASP A 11 -7.39 -10.22 -6.29
N ILE A 12 -7.01 -11.24 -5.51
CA ILE A 12 -5.68 -11.85 -5.54
C ILE A 12 -5.80 -13.38 -5.67
N PRO A 13 -4.89 -14.03 -6.39
CA PRO A 13 -4.89 -15.49 -6.50
C PRO A 13 -4.55 -16.15 -5.16
N PHE A 14 -5.00 -17.37 -4.97
CA PHE A 14 -4.56 -18.21 -3.86
C PHE A 14 -3.05 -18.44 -3.93
N LYS A 15 -2.41 -18.44 -2.78
CA LYS A 15 -1.03 -18.89 -2.65
C LYS A 15 -0.97 -20.42 -2.79
N THR A 16 0.23 -20.94 -3.07
CA THR A 16 0.42 -22.41 -3.21
C THR A 16 -0.09 -23.21 -2.00
N ALA A 17 0.10 -22.69 -0.79
CA ALA A 17 -0.39 -23.33 0.43
C ALA A 17 -1.93 -23.38 0.47
N ASP A 18 -2.60 -22.29 0.09
CA ASP A 18 -4.06 -22.24 0.06
C ASP A 18 -4.62 -23.19 -1.01
N TYR A 19 -3.99 -23.20 -2.20
CA TYR A 19 -4.34 -24.13 -3.28
C TYR A 19 -4.24 -25.57 -2.81
N THR A 20 -3.13 -25.94 -2.18
CA THR A 20 -2.91 -27.30 -1.64
C THR A 20 -3.97 -27.65 -0.60
N THR A 21 -4.25 -26.75 0.33
CA THR A 21 -5.26 -26.98 1.38
C THR A 21 -6.64 -27.21 0.77
N VAL A 22 -7.07 -26.36 -0.14
CA VAL A 22 -8.40 -26.48 -0.76
C VAL A 22 -8.52 -27.76 -1.58
N THR A 23 -7.52 -28.11 -2.38
CA THR A 23 -7.54 -29.33 -3.18
C THR A 23 -7.51 -30.59 -2.31
N THR A 24 -6.73 -30.59 -1.23
CA THR A 24 -6.66 -31.72 -0.28
C THR A 24 -7.99 -31.88 0.46
N THR A 25 -8.58 -30.79 0.93
CA THR A 25 -9.82 -30.81 1.70
C THR A 25 -11.03 -31.24 0.85
N ASN A 26 -11.11 -30.74 -0.37
CA ASN A 26 -12.26 -30.96 -1.25
C ASN A 26 -12.07 -32.16 -2.20
N GLY A 27 -10.85 -32.69 -2.31
CA GLY A 27 -10.53 -33.79 -3.22
C GLY A 27 -10.72 -33.47 -4.71
N LYS A 28 -10.90 -32.18 -5.06
CA LYS A 28 -11.12 -31.72 -6.43
C LYS A 28 -10.14 -30.61 -6.79
N PRO A 29 -9.51 -30.68 -7.96
CA PRO A 29 -8.69 -29.59 -8.44
C PRO A 29 -9.56 -28.37 -8.79
N PHE A 30 -8.98 -27.19 -8.65
CA PHE A 30 -9.55 -25.95 -9.17
C PHE A 30 -8.47 -25.17 -9.90
N PHE A 31 -8.85 -24.16 -10.66
CA PHE A 31 -7.92 -23.30 -11.39
C PHE A 31 -8.38 -21.87 -11.34
N HIS A 32 -7.43 -20.95 -11.46
CA HIS A 32 -7.69 -19.52 -11.54
C HIS A 32 -7.91 -19.10 -12.98
N ILE A 33 -8.93 -18.30 -13.21
CA ILE A 33 -9.18 -17.65 -14.51
C ILE A 33 -9.07 -16.14 -14.29
N PRO A 34 -7.97 -15.49 -14.72
CA PRO A 34 -7.89 -14.04 -14.69
C PRO A 34 -8.93 -13.46 -15.66
N PHE A 35 -9.80 -12.58 -15.18
CA PHE A 35 -10.86 -11.98 -16.01
C PHE A 35 -10.86 -10.45 -15.95
N GLN A 36 -10.12 -9.84 -15.01
CA GLN A 36 -10.00 -8.42 -14.87
C GLN A 36 -8.64 -8.05 -14.28
N LEU A 37 -8.08 -6.94 -14.74
CA LEU A 37 -6.93 -6.28 -14.11
C LEU A 37 -7.43 -5.10 -13.30
N GLY A 38 -7.06 -5.07 -12.01
CA GLY A 38 -7.20 -3.92 -11.16
C GLY A 38 -5.85 -3.21 -10.98
N ALA A 39 -5.89 -1.91 -10.78
CA ALA A 39 -4.73 -1.13 -10.39
C ALA A 39 -4.94 -0.55 -9.00
N TYR A 40 -3.87 -0.33 -8.27
CA TYR A 40 -3.85 0.47 -7.06
C TYR A 40 -2.78 1.55 -7.19
N GLY A 41 -2.95 2.63 -6.46
CA GLY A 41 -2.00 3.73 -6.44
C GLY A 41 -1.65 4.15 -5.03
N ILE A 42 -0.51 4.82 -4.92
CA ILE A 42 -0.15 5.60 -3.74
C ILE A 42 -0.64 7.02 -3.97
N PHE A 43 -1.44 7.52 -3.05
CA PHE A 43 -2.04 8.84 -3.10
C PHE A 43 -1.59 9.68 -1.92
N HIS A 44 -1.49 10.97 -2.12
CA HIS A 44 -1.12 11.93 -1.09
C HIS A 44 -2.01 13.17 -1.16
N SER A 45 -2.06 13.90 -0.06
CA SER A 45 -2.74 15.19 0.06
C SER A 45 -1.76 16.31 0.45
N VAL A 46 -0.61 16.31 -0.20
CA VAL A 46 0.31 17.46 -0.14
C VAL A 46 -0.39 18.64 -0.80
N PRO A 47 -0.52 19.80 -0.13
CA PRO A 47 -1.24 20.95 -0.68
C PRO A 47 -0.61 21.46 -1.98
N ASP A 48 -1.45 21.95 -2.90
CA ASP A 48 -1.00 22.55 -4.17
C ASP A 48 -0.07 23.75 -3.96
N SER A 49 -0.19 24.45 -2.84
CA SER A 49 0.70 25.53 -2.45
C SER A 49 2.16 25.09 -2.25
N ALA A 50 2.38 23.79 -1.97
CA ALA A 50 3.71 23.22 -1.84
C ALA A 50 4.30 22.73 -3.18
N GLY A 51 3.46 22.58 -4.20
CA GLY A 51 3.78 22.03 -5.52
C GLY A 51 2.86 20.87 -5.86
N SER A 52 2.35 20.82 -7.07
CA SER A 52 1.28 19.92 -7.50
C SER A 52 1.73 18.46 -7.74
N LYS A 53 3.03 18.19 -7.71
CA LYS A 53 3.58 16.87 -8.01
C LYS A 53 4.64 16.50 -6.98
N VAL A 54 4.48 15.30 -6.40
CA VAL A 54 5.45 14.72 -5.48
C VAL A 54 6.03 13.46 -6.11
N ASP A 55 7.32 13.45 -6.35
CA ASP A 55 8.05 12.28 -6.82
C ASP A 55 8.59 11.49 -5.63
N LEU A 56 8.22 10.20 -5.56
CA LEU A 56 8.68 9.27 -4.52
C LEU A 56 9.13 7.97 -5.18
N ASP A 57 10.32 7.51 -4.87
CA ASP A 57 10.77 6.19 -5.27
C ASP A 57 10.34 5.11 -4.28
N GLY A 58 10.50 3.85 -4.68
CA GLY A 58 10.07 2.72 -3.84
C GLY A 58 10.82 2.62 -2.51
N CYS A 59 12.07 3.08 -2.45
CA CYS A 59 12.85 3.11 -1.23
C CYS A 59 12.32 4.17 -0.24
N THR A 60 12.07 5.36 -0.73
CA THR A 60 11.48 6.46 0.06
C THR A 60 10.09 6.09 0.56
N LEU A 61 9.25 5.47 -0.30
CA LEU A 61 7.94 4.94 0.10
C LEU A 61 8.07 3.89 1.21
N ALA A 62 8.99 2.94 1.08
CA ALA A 62 9.24 1.93 2.10
C ALA A 62 9.61 2.55 3.45
N LYS A 63 10.50 3.56 3.45
CA LYS A 63 10.89 4.31 4.65
C LYS A 63 9.74 5.12 5.25
N ILE A 64 8.85 5.69 4.43
CA ILE A 64 7.67 6.41 4.89
C ILE A 64 6.69 5.44 5.57
N PHE A 65 6.32 4.36 4.90
CA PHE A 65 5.34 3.40 5.44
C PHE A 65 5.88 2.59 6.62
N SER A 66 7.19 2.38 6.73
CA SER A 66 7.85 1.81 7.92
C SER A 66 8.12 2.82 9.03
N ARG A 67 7.76 4.10 8.84
CA ARG A 67 7.94 5.22 9.78
C ARG A 67 9.41 5.55 10.08
N GLN A 68 10.34 5.17 9.22
CA GLN A 68 11.73 5.66 9.25
C GLN A 68 11.80 7.13 8.81
N ILE A 69 11.00 7.52 7.83
CA ILE A 69 10.77 8.91 7.44
C ILE A 69 9.41 9.36 7.98
N LYS A 70 9.41 10.38 8.83
CA LYS A 70 8.23 10.91 9.53
C LYS A 70 7.80 12.31 9.09
N PHE A 71 8.66 13.00 8.35
CA PHE A 71 8.43 14.38 7.95
C PHE A 71 8.62 14.54 6.46
N TRP A 72 7.78 15.34 5.82
CA TRP A 72 7.84 15.63 4.39
C TRP A 72 9.10 16.39 3.99
N ASP A 73 9.68 17.18 4.88
CA ASP A 73 10.92 17.91 4.66
C ASP A 73 12.21 17.08 4.84
N HIS A 74 12.10 15.74 4.92
CA HIS A 74 13.24 14.83 4.99
C HIS A 74 14.14 14.94 3.75
N ALA A 75 15.45 14.77 3.96
CA ALA A 75 16.46 14.93 2.91
C ALA A 75 16.22 14.02 1.68
N ASP A 76 15.77 12.77 1.88
CA ASP A 76 15.48 11.83 0.78
C ASP A 76 14.33 12.35 -0.08
N ILE A 77 13.28 12.92 0.52
CA ILE A 77 12.13 13.49 -0.20
C ILE A 77 12.56 14.76 -0.93
N LYS A 78 13.30 15.65 -0.27
CA LYS A 78 13.81 16.90 -0.89
C LYS A 78 14.71 16.63 -2.09
N LYS A 79 15.53 15.59 -2.02
CA LYS A 79 16.41 15.18 -3.12
C LYS A 79 15.63 14.81 -4.39
N LEU A 80 14.50 14.14 -4.24
CA LEU A 80 13.61 13.78 -5.35
C LEU A 80 12.74 14.96 -5.81
N ASN A 81 12.53 15.94 -4.93
CA ASN A 81 11.60 17.06 -5.13
C ASN A 81 12.26 18.42 -4.84
N PRO A 82 13.26 18.85 -5.62
CA PRO A 82 14.04 20.05 -5.31
C PRO A 82 13.23 21.35 -5.38
N THR A 83 12.09 21.35 -6.05
CA THR A 83 11.20 22.51 -6.21
C THR A 83 10.00 22.50 -5.26
N LEU A 84 9.82 21.42 -4.48
CA LEU A 84 8.69 21.30 -3.58
C LEU A 84 8.89 22.19 -2.35
N SER A 85 7.93 23.08 -2.08
CA SER A 85 7.97 24.01 -0.95
C SER A 85 7.27 23.40 0.26
N ILE A 86 8.04 22.76 1.14
CA ILE A 86 7.52 22.10 2.33
C ILE A 86 7.96 22.89 3.58
N PRO A 87 7.02 23.28 4.46
CA PRO A 87 7.37 23.86 5.74
C PRO A 87 8.23 22.93 6.58
N ALA A 88 9.14 23.47 7.37
CA ALA A 88 10.00 22.68 8.22
C ALA A 88 9.18 21.87 9.25
N ASN A 89 9.62 20.64 9.51
CA ASN A 89 8.97 19.71 10.44
C ASN A 89 7.50 19.41 10.11
N THR A 90 7.13 19.37 8.83
CA THR A 90 5.78 18.97 8.40
C THR A 90 5.61 17.46 8.53
N PRO A 91 4.77 16.96 9.46
CA PRO A 91 4.63 15.53 9.69
C PRO A 91 3.90 14.83 8.54
N ILE A 92 4.32 13.62 8.22
CA ILE A 92 3.60 12.72 7.30
C ILE A 92 2.53 11.96 8.09
N LYS A 93 1.27 12.14 7.74
CA LYS A 93 0.16 11.31 8.24
C LYS A 93 0.02 10.09 7.33
N VAL A 94 0.43 8.93 7.80
CA VAL A 94 0.35 7.69 7.02
C VAL A 94 -0.94 6.97 7.34
N ALA A 95 -1.76 6.71 6.32
CA ALA A 95 -2.98 5.92 6.47
C ALA A 95 -2.79 4.49 5.95
N THR A 96 -3.31 3.52 6.70
CA THR A 96 -3.27 2.09 6.38
C THR A 96 -4.63 1.45 6.62
N ARG A 97 -4.84 0.25 6.09
CA ARG A 97 -6.13 -0.46 6.24
C ARG A 97 -6.23 -1.15 7.60
N THR A 98 -7.39 -1.02 8.23
CA THR A 98 -7.73 -1.73 9.47
C THR A 98 -7.89 -3.23 9.23
N SER A 99 -8.69 -3.59 8.24
CA SER A 99 -8.98 -4.98 7.87
C SER A 99 -8.09 -5.46 6.73
N GLY A 100 -8.02 -6.78 6.53
CA GLY A 100 -7.30 -7.38 5.41
C GLY A 100 -7.76 -6.84 4.06
N SER A 101 -6.80 -6.52 3.17
CA SER A 101 -7.07 -5.84 1.89
C SER A 101 -6.11 -6.31 0.80
N SER A 102 -6.63 -6.47 -0.42
CA SER A 102 -5.83 -6.70 -1.62
C SER A 102 -4.87 -5.53 -1.88
N SER A 103 -5.32 -4.30 -1.69
CA SER A 103 -4.47 -3.10 -1.82
C SER A 103 -3.30 -3.13 -0.82
N THR A 104 -3.53 -3.56 0.43
CA THR A 104 -2.44 -3.77 1.40
C THR A 104 -1.47 -4.85 0.92
N SER A 105 -1.99 -5.98 0.43
CA SER A 105 -1.15 -7.07 -0.06
C SER A 105 -0.24 -6.63 -1.21
N LEU A 106 -0.78 -5.93 -2.20
CA LEU A 106 -0.03 -5.46 -3.36
C LEU A 106 0.97 -4.36 -2.99
N THR A 107 0.56 -3.39 -2.16
CA THR A 107 1.46 -2.34 -1.67
C THR A 107 2.64 -2.93 -0.91
N THR A 108 2.38 -3.84 0.04
CA THR A 108 3.45 -4.43 0.86
C THR A 108 4.36 -5.35 0.07
N GLN A 109 3.84 -6.06 -0.95
CA GLN A 109 4.66 -6.82 -1.90
C GLN A 109 5.59 -5.89 -2.69
N TYR A 110 5.07 -4.78 -3.21
CA TYR A 110 5.87 -3.78 -3.90
C TYR A 110 6.98 -3.20 -3.01
N LEU A 111 6.65 -2.77 -1.78
CA LEU A 111 7.63 -2.23 -0.84
C LEU A 111 8.72 -3.25 -0.48
N ASN A 112 8.34 -4.52 -0.30
CA ASN A 112 9.27 -5.60 -0.04
C ASN A 112 10.21 -5.86 -1.23
N LEU A 113 9.69 -5.82 -2.46
CA LEU A 113 10.51 -5.94 -3.68
C LEU A 113 11.49 -4.78 -3.82
N MET A 114 11.02 -3.55 -3.59
CA MET A 114 11.87 -2.36 -3.70
C MET A 114 13.00 -2.33 -2.67
N ALA A 115 12.71 -2.73 -1.44
CA ALA A 115 13.73 -2.85 -0.39
C ALA A 115 14.78 -3.94 -0.69
N GLY A 116 14.38 -5.02 -1.38
CA GLY A 116 15.28 -6.10 -1.76
C GLY A 116 16.06 -5.88 -3.06
N ALA A 117 15.55 -5.02 -3.95
CA ALA A 117 16.10 -4.81 -5.29
C ALA A 117 17.09 -3.65 -5.38
N SER A 118 17.22 -2.84 -4.36
CA SER A 118 17.94 -1.57 -4.42
C SER A 118 19.28 -1.60 -3.68
N SER A 119 20.06 -0.54 -3.94
CA SER A 119 21.36 -0.24 -3.34
C SER A 119 21.39 -0.39 -1.81
N THR A 120 22.60 -0.39 -1.24
CA THR A 120 22.86 -0.44 0.21
C THR A 120 22.00 0.50 1.05
N ASP A 121 21.56 1.63 0.50
CA ASP A 121 20.75 2.65 1.20
C ASP A 121 19.29 2.22 1.41
N CYS A 122 18.82 1.19 0.71
CA CYS A 122 17.44 0.69 0.80
C CYS A 122 17.31 -0.65 1.52
N ALA A 123 18.43 -1.33 1.79
CA ALA A 123 18.44 -2.71 2.28
C ALA A 123 17.61 -2.96 3.57
N ASN A 124 17.37 -1.94 4.38
CA ASN A 124 16.57 -2.02 5.61
C ASN A 124 15.36 -1.09 5.60
N ALA A 125 14.98 -0.57 4.45
CA ALA A 125 13.85 0.34 4.33
C ALA A 125 12.50 -0.34 4.64
N TRP A 126 12.41 -1.64 4.40
CA TRP A 126 11.21 -2.43 4.65
C TRP A 126 11.53 -3.77 5.33
N THR A 127 10.97 -3.98 6.51
CA THR A 127 11.15 -5.21 7.31
C THR A 127 9.82 -5.79 7.81
N LEU A 128 8.69 -5.21 7.42
CA LEU A 128 7.37 -5.57 7.91
C LEU A 128 6.75 -6.76 7.16
N GLY A 129 7.45 -7.30 6.17
CA GLY A 129 6.95 -8.41 5.35
C GLY A 129 5.88 -7.97 4.35
N SER A 130 5.09 -8.92 3.85
CA SER A 130 4.01 -8.67 2.90
C SER A 130 2.79 -9.53 3.18
N GLY A 131 1.60 -8.98 2.94
CA GLY A 131 0.33 -9.66 3.15
C GLY A 131 -0.86 -8.72 3.10
N SER A 132 -2.05 -9.30 3.10
CA SER A 132 -3.30 -8.52 3.17
C SER A 132 -3.50 -7.84 4.53
N THR A 133 -2.82 -8.35 5.55
CA THR A 133 -2.76 -7.79 6.91
C THR A 133 -1.32 -7.88 7.38
N ILE A 134 -0.77 -6.80 7.91
CA ILE A 134 0.56 -6.75 8.52
C ILE A 134 0.50 -5.93 9.82
N ASP A 135 1.51 -6.08 10.65
CA ASP A 135 1.67 -5.29 11.86
C ASP A 135 2.29 -3.93 11.51
N TRP A 136 1.45 -2.95 11.28
CA TRP A 136 1.87 -1.58 11.00
C TRP A 136 2.43 -0.90 12.25
N PRO A 137 3.38 0.04 12.10
CA PRO A 137 3.83 0.87 13.22
C PRO A 137 2.66 1.54 13.96
N ALA A 138 2.84 1.76 15.26
CA ALA A 138 1.76 2.28 16.11
C ALA A 138 1.34 3.73 15.79
N ASP A 139 2.20 4.47 15.10
CA ASP A 139 2.00 5.89 14.75
C ASP A 139 1.45 6.09 13.31
N VAL A 140 0.67 5.13 12.82
CA VAL A 140 -0.09 5.26 11.56
C VAL A 140 -1.60 5.29 11.84
N ASP A 141 -2.33 6.00 10.99
CA ASP A 141 -3.79 6.04 11.04
C ASP A 141 -4.37 4.79 10.38
N LYS A 142 -5.36 4.19 11.02
CA LYS A 142 -6.05 2.99 10.50
C LYS A 142 -7.44 3.36 10.00
N VAL A 143 -7.71 3.03 8.75
CA VAL A 143 -8.96 3.36 8.07
C VAL A 143 -9.66 2.13 7.50
N GLU A 144 -10.97 2.15 7.44
CA GLU A 144 -11.76 1.01 6.94
C GLU A 144 -12.17 1.23 5.49
N GLY A 145 -11.89 0.23 4.67
CA GLY A 145 -12.28 0.20 3.26
C GLY A 145 -11.55 1.23 2.39
N SER A 146 -11.80 1.18 1.09
CA SER A 146 -11.25 2.14 0.12
C SER A 146 -11.88 3.52 0.31
N SER A 147 -13.16 3.59 0.62
CA SER A 147 -13.85 4.86 0.93
C SER A 147 -13.31 5.54 2.19
N GLY A 148 -12.94 4.74 3.23
CA GLY A 148 -12.27 5.29 4.42
C GLY A 148 -10.91 5.87 4.09
N MET A 149 -10.15 5.22 3.19
CA MET A 149 -8.85 5.73 2.73
C MET A 149 -9.00 7.03 1.94
N SER A 150 -9.87 7.07 0.94
CA SER A 150 -10.14 8.27 0.14
C SER A 150 -10.63 9.42 1.03
N GLY A 151 -11.56 9.12 1.95
CA GLY A 151 -12.09 10.12 2.89
C GLY A 151 -11.03 10.64 3.88
N PHE A 152 -10.08 9.80 4.30
CA PHE A 152 -8.97 10.24 5.13
C PHE A 152 -8.03 11.19 4.38
N LEU A 153 -7.63 10.80 3.18
CA LEU A 153 -6.75 11.60 2.33
C LEU A 153 -7.38 12.96 2.00
N ALA A 154 -8.67 12.98 1.68
CA ALA A 154 -9.39 14.23 1.35
C ALA A 154 -9.50 15.20 2.54
N LYS A 155 -9.53 14.69 3.79
CA LYS A 155 -9.72 15.50 5.01
C LYS A 155 -8.43 15.88 5.72
N ASN A 156 -7.34 15.22 5.40
CA ASN A 156 -6.07 15.38 6.11
C ASN A 156 -4.97 15.83 5.17
N GLU A 157 -4.70 17.11 5.13
CA GLU A 157 -3.50 17.59 4.43
C GLU A 157 -2.23 16.92 4.96
N TRP A 158 -1.23 16.80 4.10
CA TRP A 158 0.06 16.18 4.38
C TRP A 158 -0.04 14.68 4.68
N SER A 159 -1.09 14.03 4.21
CA SER A 159 -1.28 12.59 4.36
C SER A 159 -0.81 11.81 3.12
N ILE A 160 -0.58 10.51 3.33
CA ILE A 160 -0.24 9.54 2.30
C ILE A 160 -0.93 8.21 2.62
N GLY A 161 -1.38 7.51 1.60
CA GLY A 161 -2.01 6.20 1.71
C GLY A 161 -2.04 5.48 0.38
N TYR A 162 -2.70 4.33 0.34
CA TYR A 162 -2.85 3.52 -0.86
C TYR A 162 -4.31 3.10 -1.03
N VAL A 163 -4.78 3.13 -2.27
CA VAL A 163 -6.17 2.80 -2.59
C VAL A 163 -6.28 2.26 -4.01
N ASP A 164 -7.37 1.57 -4.30
CA ASP A 164 -7.69 1.14 -5.66
C ASP A 164 -7.82 2.36 -6.58
N ALA A 165 -7.25 2.29 -7.76
CA ALA A 165 -7.18 3.42 -8.68
C ALA A 165 -8.57 3.98 -9.06
N GLY A 166 -9.62 3.14 -9.03
CA GLY A 166 -10.99 3.57 -9.26
C GLY A 166 -11.54 4.52 -8.19
N HIS A 167 -11.01 4.51 -6.97
CA HIS A 167 -11.40 5.41 -5.88
C HIS A 167 -10.58 6.71 -5.81
N GLY A 168 -9.48 6.78 -6.56
CA GLY A 168 -8.59 7.95 -6.55
C GLY A 168 -9.01 9.08 -7.49
N HIS A 169 -10.13 8.94 -8.18
CA HIS A 169 -10.63 9.89 -9.17
C HIS A 169 -12.00 10.48 -8.83
N GLU A 170 -12.49 10.23 -7.61
CA GLU A 170 -13.77 10.78 -7.12
C GLU A 170 -13.54 12.07 -6.33
#